data_f715b3a3e1b0111ca13446d789f04599
#
_entry.id   f715b3a3e1b0111ca13446d789f04599
#
_cell.length_a   1.000
_cell.length_b   1.000
_cell.length_c   1.000
_cell.angle_alpha   90.00
_cell.angle_beta   90.00
_cell.angle_gamma   90.00
#
_symmetry.space_group_name_H-M   'P 1'
#
loop_
_entity.id
_entity.type
_entity.pdbx_description
1 polymer ?
#
loop_
_entity_poly.entity_id
_entity_poly.type
_entity_poly.pdbx_seq_one_letter_code
_entity_poly.pdbx_strand_id
1 'polypeptide(L)'
;MKTEPALLVSLDLGGTFTYAVNGGLTAVHAARLDIVGIVTLAMVSGLGGGIIRDILLGALPPATFSDWRYLAVAVAGGLAAFALSSQLARLATPITLLDAAGRGLFAVTGASKALGLGLRAAPAVILGAVTGVGGGTLRDVLLGQIPSVLQRGLYAIPALSAAAITVTAMRAGIYGPPAAAGAVLACFLIRVLGVRYDLNARRPRNQRNAPAGAGRTKAEVPVAVPGAS
;
A
#
# COMPACT_ATOMS: atom_id res chain seq x y z
N MET A 1 10.58 10.01 23.35
CA MET A 1 9.45 9.06 23.59
C MET A 1 9.79 7.76 22.88
N LYS A 2 10.02 6.68 23.63
CA LYS A 2 10.34 5.36 23.02
C LYS A 2 9.02 4.71 22.63
N THR A 3 8.78 4.53 21.34
CA THR A 3 7.76 3.59 20.87
C THR A 3 8.15 2.21 21.37
N GLU A 4 7.20 1.43 21.90
CA GLU A 4 7.41 0.03 22.23
C GLU A 4 7.90 -0.70 20.97
N PRO A 5 9.17 -1.18 20.94
CA PRO A 5 9.72 -1.79 19.72
C PRO A 5 8.88 -2.99 19.26
N ALA A 6 8.30 -3.74 20.20
CA ALA A 6 7.44 -4.88 19.91
C ALA A 6 6.15 -4.48 19.17
N LEU A 7 5.50 -3.39 19.59
CA LEU A 7 4.29 -2.88 18.92
C LEU A 7 4.59 -2.47 17.48
N LEU A 8 5.69 -1.73 17.26
CA LEU A 8 6.07 -1.28 15.93
C LEU A 8 6.35 -2.45 14.99
N VAL A 9 7.12 -3.45 15.46
CA VAL A 9 7.42 -4.66 14.68
C VAL A 9 6.15 -5.47 14.40
N SER A 10 5.26 -5.62 15.38
CA SER A 10 4.00 -6.36 15.18
C SER A 10 3.10 -5.70 14.13
N LEU A 11 2.96 -4.38 14.18
CA LEU A 11 2.18 -3.63 13.19
C LEU A 11 2.84 -3.69 11.79
N ASP A 12 4.16 -3.60 11.72
CA ASP A 12 4.91 -3.69 10.46
C ASP A 12 4.77 -5.08 9.82
N LEU A 13 4.91 -6.16 10.60
CA LEU A 13 4.73 -7.53 10.12
C LEU A 13 3.27 -7.78 9.69
N GLY A 14 2.29 -7.28 10.46
CA GLY A 14 0.87 -7.32 10.10
C GLY A 14 0.58 -6.57 8.79
N GLY A 15 1.17 -5.39 8.61
CA GLY A 15 1.10 -4.62 7.37
C GLY A 15 1.73 -5.37 6.19
N THR A 16 2.91 -5.96 6.41
CA THR A 16 3.62 -6.77 5.42
C THR A 16 2.77 -7.96 4.96
N PHE A 17 2.21 -8.73 5.90
CA PHE A 17 1.34 -9.86 5.57
C PHE A 17 0.11 -9.42 4.78
N THR A 18 -0.59 -8.41 5.27
CA THR A 18 -1.83 -7.90 4.66
C THR A 18 -1.59 -7.40 3.23
N TYR A 19 -0.50 -6.64 3.01
CA TYR A 19 -0.13 -6.18 1.68
C TYR A 19 0.42 -7.29 0.78
N ALA A 20 1.11 -8.28 1.34
CA ALA A 20 1.57 -9.43 0.56
C ALA A 20 0.38 -10.26 0.05
N VAL A 21 -0.60 -10.55 0.91
CA VAL A 21 -1.85 -11.22 0.48
C VAL A 21 -2.58 -10.38 -0.57
N ASN A 22 -2.71 -9.07 -0.35
CA ASN A 22 -3.34 -8.17 -1.31
C ASN A 22 -2.61 -8.14 -2.66
N GLY A 23 -1.27 -8.07 -2.64
CA GLY A 23 -0.43 -8.07 -3.84
C GLY A 23 -0.57 -9.37 -4.62
N GLY A 24 -0.52 -10.51 -3.93
CA GLY A 24 -0.70 -11.83 -4.53
C GLY A 24 -2.08 -12.02 -5.14
N LEU A 25 -3.16 -11.65 -4.45
CA LEU A 25 -4.52 -11.69 -4.99
C LEU A 25 -4.68 -10.76 -6.20
N THR A 26 -4.07 -9.59 -6.18
CA THR A 26 -4.08 -8.66 -7.32
C THR A 26 -3.34 -9.25 -8.51
N ALA A 27 -2.21 -9.93 -8.27
CA ALA A 27 -1.44 -10.64 -9.31
C ALA A 27 -2.27 -11.69 -10.04
N VAL A 28 -2.99 -12.52 -9.29
CA VAL A 28 -3.88 -13.56 -9.83
C VAL A 28 -4.98 -12.95 -10.73
N HIS A 29 -5.51 -11.78 -10.36
CA HIS A 29 -6.60 -11.15 -11.13
C HIS A 29 -6.12 -10.35 -12.34
N ALA A 30 -4.97 -9.70 -12.22
CA ALA A 30 -4.52 -8.72 -13.20
C ALA A 30 -3.63 -9.32 -14.30
N ALA A 31 -2.95 -10.44 -14.03
CA ALA A 31 -1.99 -11.02 -14.92
C ALA A 31 -1.99 -12.57 -14.83
N ARG A 32 -1.64 -13.23 -15.95
CA ARG A 32 -1.44 -14.70 -15.95
C ARG A 32 -0.02 -14.99 -15.43
N LEU A 33 0.17 -14.86 -14.12
CA LEU A 33 1.45 -15.15 -13.47
C LEU A 33 1.44 -16.56 -12.88
N ASP A 34 2.61 -17.19 -12.90
CA ASP A 34 2.86 -18.42 -12.16
C ASP A 34 3.03 -18.17 -10.66
N ILE A 35 3.22 -19.22 -9.88
CA ILE A 35 3.38 -19.12 -8.43
C ILE A 35 4.58 -18.22 -8.06
N VAL A 36 5.67 -18.25 -8.82
CA VAL A 36 6.86 -17.44 -8.57
C VAL A 36 6.55 -15.96 -8.77
N GLY A 37 5.88 -15.62 -9.88
CA GLY A 37 5.45 -14.26 -10.16
C GLY A 37 4.46 -13.72 -9.12
N ILE A 38 3.50 -14.55 -8.66
CA ILE A 38 2.55 -14.18 -7.61
C ILE A 38 3.26 -13.88 -6.29
N VAL A 39 4.17 -14.77 -5.86
CA VAL A 39 4.94 -14.59 -4.62
C VAL A 39 5.86 -13.38 -4.73
N THR A 40 6.53 -13.18 -5.86
CA THR A 40 7.39 -12.01 -6.10
C THR A 40 6.60 -10.71 -6.00
N LEU A 41 5.43 -10.62 -6.64
CA LEU A 41 4.59 -9.42 -6.56
C LEU A 41 4.02 -9.20 -5.16
N ALA A 42 3.68 -10.28 -4.45
CA ALA A 42 3.28 -10.23 -3.05
C ALA A 42 4.40 -9.65 -2.17
N MET A 43 5.65 -10.13 -2.35
CA MET A 43 6.82 -9.62 -1.64
C MET A 43 7.06 -8.13 -1.93
N VAL A 44 7.05 -7.73 -3.19
CA VAL A 44 7.22 -6.30 -3.55
C VAL A 44 6.12 -5.44 -2.93
N SER A 45 4.87 -5.91 -2.94
CA SER A 45 3.75 -5.19 -2.33
C SER A 45 3.90 -5.09 -0.81
N GLY A 46 4.26 -6.20 -0.14
CA GLY A 46 4.35 -6.29 1.31
C GLY A 46 5.57 -5.58 1.90
N LEU A 47 6.69 -5.63 1.21
CA LEU A 47 7.96 -5.09 1.71
C LEU A 47 8.25 -3.67 1.21
N GLY A 48 7.72 -3.31 0.04
CA GLY A 48 8.07 -2.09 -0.68
C GLY A 48 7.81 -0.81 0.10
N GLY A 49 6.67 -0.71 0.79
CA GLY A 49 6.35 0.46 1.62
C GLY A 49 7.34 0.66 2.77
N GLY A 50 7.73 -0.42 3.46
CA GLY A 50 8.73 -0.41 4.53
C GLY A 50 10.13 -0.09 4.02
N ILE A 51 10.52 -0.62 2.87
CA ILE A 51 11.82 -0.32 2.22
C ILE A 51 11.90 1.17 1.86
N ILE A 52 10.89 1.71 1.18
CA ILE A 52 10.83 3.15 0.84
C ILE A 52 10.94 3.99 2.12
N ARG A 53 10.19 3.67 3.15
CA ARG A 53 10.25 4.36 4.45
C ARG A 53 11.66 4.37 5.01
N ASP A 54 12.30 3.21 5.09
CA ASP A 54 13.59 3.06 5.76
C ASP A 54 14.71 3.76 4.98
N ILE A 55 14.65 3.75 3.65
CA ILE A 55 15.57 4.52 2.79
C ILE A 55 15.39 6.03 3.03
N LEU A 56 14.15 6.53 3.03
CA LEU A 56 13.87 7.95 3.23
C LEU A 56 14.23 8.44 4.64
N LEU A 57 14.23 7.54 5.63
CA LEU A 57 14.67 7.82 7.00
C LEU A 57 16.17 7.67 7.21
N GLY A 58 16.92 7.17 6.23
CA GLY A 58 18.33 6.79 6.41
C GLY A 58 18.53 5.63 7.40
N ALA A 59 17.47 4.87 7.70
CA ALA A 59 17.49 3.70 8.58
C ALA A 59 17.99 2.47 7.80
N LEU A 60 19.28 2.43 7.53
CA LEU A 60 19.92 1.42 6.69
C LEU A 60 20.77 0.46 7.53
N PRO A 61 20.80 -0.85 7.16
CA PRO A 61 19.97 -1.48 6.13
C PRO A 61 18.49 -1.53 6.53
N PRO A 62 17.54 -1.50 5.55
CA PRO A 62 16.11 -1.60 5.83
C PRO A 62 15.78 -2.82 6.68
N ALA A 63 14.78 -2.71 7.57
CA ALA A 63 14.35 -3.78 8.46
C ALA A 63 14.05 -5.09 7.73
N THR A 64 13.54 -5.01 6.51
CA THR A 64 13.27 -6.13 5.59
C THR A 64 14.50 -7.02 5.35
N PHE A 65 15.71 -6.45 5.31
CA PHE A 65 16.94 -7.18 5.07
C PHE A 65 17.70 -7.51 6.36
N SER A 66 17.35 -6.88 7.47
CA SER A 66 17.98 -7.10 8.78
C SER A 66 17.25 -8.17 9.60
N ASP A 67 15.97 -8.45 9.30
CA ASP A 67 15.13 -9.37 10.04
C ASP A 67 14.38 -10.30 9.08
N TRP A 68 14.76 -11.58 9.07
CA TRP A 68 14.19 -12.62 8.22
C TRP A 68 12.67 -12.78 8.34
N ARG A 69 12.08 -12.35 9.46
CA ARG A 69 10.61 -12.44 9.70
C ARG A 69 9.82 -11.68 8.65
N TYR A 70 10.33 -10.54 8.18
CA TYR A 70 9.66 -9.76 7.13
C TYR A 70 9.56 -10.55 5.83
N LEU A 71 10.67 -11.19 5.43
CA LEU A 71 10.69 -12.01 4.21
C LEU A 71 9.79 -13.22 4.35
N ALA A 72 9.87 -13.93 5.48
CA ALA A 72 9.03 -15.11 5.76
C ALA A 72 7.53 -14.76 5.72
N VAL A 73 7.14 -13.64 6.35
CA VAL A 73 5.74 -13.18 6.37
C VAL A 73 5.27 -12.77 4.98
N ALA A 74 6.12 -12.10 4.18
CA ALA A 74 5.78 -11.72 2.81
C ALA A 74 5.59 -12.94 1.90
N VAL A 75 6.48 -13.93 1.99
CA VAL A 75 6.36 -15.20 1.25
C VAL A 75 5.10 -15.97 1.70
N ALA A 76 4.87 -16.07 3.01
CA ALA A 76 3.66 -16.72 3.54
C ALA A 76 2.37 -16.04 3.05
N GLY A 77 2.35 -14.70 2.99
CA GLY A 77 1.24 -13.93 2.43
C GLY A 77 1.01 -14.21 0.94
N GLY A 78 2.10 -14.32 0.16
CA GLY A 78 2.02 -14.67 -1.26
C GLY A 78 1.50 -16.09 -1.49
N LEU A 79 1.98 -17.06 -0.71
CA LEU A 79 1.50 -18.45 -0.76
C LEU A 79 0.03 -18.56 -0.32
N ALA A 80 -0.35 -17.84 0.73
CA ALA A 80 -1.75 -17.75 1.16
C ALA A 80 -2.65 -17.17 0.04
N ALA A 81 -2.21 -16.11 -0.62
CA ALA A 81 -2.93 -15.54 -1.76
C ALA A 81 -3.10 -16.54 -2.90
N PHE A 82 -2.04 -17.30 -3.22
CA PHE A 82 -2.10 -18.36 -4.24
C PHE A 82 -3.09 -19.46 -3.84
N ALA A 83 -3.02 -19.97 -2.61
CA ALA A 83 -3.90 -21.03 -2.12
C ALA A 83 -5.38 -20.60 -2.06
N LEU A 84 -5.65 -19.33 -1.64
CA LEU A 84 -7.01 -18.79 -1.54
C LEU A 84 -7.52 -18.18 -2.85
N SER A 85 -6.71 -18.18 -3.91
CA SER A 85 -7.05 -17.52 -5.18
C SER A 85 -8.37 -18.03 -5.79
N SER A 86 -8.62 -19.33 -5.75
CA SER A 86 -9.84 -19.93 -6.30
C SER A 86 -11.13 -19.53 -5.54
N GLN A 87 -11.02 -19.27 -4.25
CA GLN A 87 -12.14 -18.90 -3.39
C GLN A 87 -12.39 -17.39 -3.39
N LEU A 88 -11.32 -16.60 -3.37
CA LEU A 88 -11.35 -15.14 -3.28
C LEU A 88 -11.35 -14.44 -4.65
N ALA A 89 -10.98 -15.15 -5.73
CA ALA A 89 -10.92 -14.62 -7.09
C ALA A 89 -12.27 -14.08 -7.62
N ARG A 90 -13.38 -14.44 -7.00
CA ARG A 90 -14.71 -13.96 -7.38
C ARG A 90 -15.15 -12.69 -6.66
N LEU A 91 -14.35 -12.18 -5.72
CA LEU A 91 -14.74 -11.11 -4.82
C LEU A 91 -13.73 -9.96 -4.87
N ALA A 92 -14.08 -8.84 -5.48
CA ALA A 92 -13.27 -7.61 -5.45
C ALA A 92 -13.19 -6.98 -4.04
N THR A 93 -14.15 -7.28 -3.19
CA THR A 93 -14.28 -6.75 -1.82
C THR A 93 -13.08 -7.10 -0.92
N PRO A 94 -12.59 -8.36 -0.84
CA PRO A 94 -11.44 -8.71 0.00
C PRO A 94 -10.17 -7.93 -0.35
N ILE A 95 -9.90 -7.72 -1.63
CA ILE A 95 -8.73 -6.95 -2.09
C ILE A 95 -8.78 -5.51 -1.55
N THR A 96 -9.95 -4.89 -1.62
CA THR A 96 -10.14 -3.51 -1.11
C THR A 96 -10.00 -3.44 0.42
N LEU A 97 -10.51 -4.43 1.15
CA LEU A 97 -10.43 -4.48 2.60
C LEU A 97 -8.97 -4.72 3.07
N LEU A 98 -8.26 -5.65 2.44
CA LEU A 98 -6.85 -5.90 2.70
C LEU A 98 -5.99 -4.67 2.39
N ASP A 99 -6.25 -4.00 1.26
CA ASP A 99 -5.58 -2.75 0.90
C ASP A 99 -5.81 -1.65 1.95
N ALA A 100 -7.03 -1.52 2.46
CA ALA A 100 -7.37 -0.54 3.50
C ALA A 100 -6.68 -0.85 4.83
N ALA A 101 -6.66 -2.11 5.26
CA ALA A 101 -6.04 -2.55 6.50
C ALA A 101 -4.50 -2.39 6.45
N GLY A 102 -3.86 -2.90 5.40
CA GLY A 102 -2.41 -2.80 5.22
C GLY A 102 -1.93 -1.35 5.16
N ARG A 103 -2.71 -0.48 4.49
CA ARG A 103 -2.43 0.96 4.43
C ARG A 103 -2.46 1.61 5.81
N GLY A 104 -3.47 1.29 6.62
CA GLY A 104 -3.57 1.81 7.98
C GLY A 104 -2.38 1.39 8.85
N LEU A 105 -2.03 0.11 8.81
CA LEU A 105 -0.89 -0.45 9.54
C LEU A 105 0.41 0.26 9.15
N PHE A 106 0.70 0.39 7.86
CA PHE A 106 1.93 1.04 7.39
C PHE A 106 1.93 2.56 7.58
N ALA A 107 0.78 3.23 7.52
CA ALA A 107 0.72 4.66 7.83
C ALA A 107 1.05 4.93 9.30
N VAL A 108 0.55 4.09 10.21
CA VAL A 108 0.85 4.18 11.65
C VAL A 108 2.33 3.88 11.92
N THR A 109 2.88 2.77 11.39
CA THR A 109 4.29 2.43 11.62
C THR A 109 5.24 3.43 10.96
N GLY A 110 4.92 3.92 9.76
CA GLY A 110 5.70 4.93 9.07
C GLY A 110 5.77 6.25 9.85
N ALA A 111 4.63 6.74 10.31
CA ALA A 111 4.55 7.98 11.09
C ALA A 111 5.23 7.84 12.45
N SER A 112 5.01 6.73 13.17
CA SER A 112 5.61 6.51 14.49
C SER A 112 7.13 6.33 14.41
N LYS A 113 7.64 5.58 13.42
CA LYS A 113 9.08 5.42 13.20
C LYS A 113 9.74 6.75 12.83
N ALA A 114 9.12 7.53 11.94
CA ALA A 114 9.61 8.85 11.54
C ALA A 114 9.71 9.81 12.70
N LEU A 115 8.66 9.91 13.52
CA LEU A 115 8.66 10.79 14.70
C LEU A 115 9.66 10.29 15.75
N GLY A 116 9.79 8.96 15.93
CA GLY A 116 10.75 8.33 16.84
C GLY A 116 12.22 8.62 16.47
N LEU A 117 12.52 8.79 15.19
CA LEU A 117 13.82 9.18 14.66
C LEU A 117 14.03 10.72 14.61
N GLY A 118 13.12 11.50 15.20
CA GLY A 118 13.28 12.93 15.39
C GLY A 118 12.73 13.80 14.26
N LEU A 119 12.00 13.26 13.30
CA LEU A 119 11.34 14.07 12.29
C LEU A 119 10.27 14.97 12.94
N ARG A 120 10.05 16.16 12.36
CA ARG A 120 8.95 17.05 12.75
C ARG A 120 7.60 16.44 12.37
N ALA A 121 6.51 16.93 12.98
CA ALA A 121 5.17 16.37 12.82
C ALA A 121 4.72 16.25 11.34
N ALA A 122 4.81 17.32 10.56
CA ALA A 122 4.34 17.33 9.18
C ALA A 122 5.12 16.34 8.28
N PRO A 123 6.47 16.32 8.26
CA PRO A 123 7.22 15.28 7.57
C PRO A 123 6.89 13.85 8.03
N ALA A 124 6.67 13.62 9.33
CA ALA A 124 6.31 12.32 9.86
C ALA A 124 4.93 11.85 9.34
N VAL A 125 3.94 12.75 9.26
CA VAL A 125 2.62 12.45 8.66
C VAL A 125 2.76 12.10 7.18
N ILE A 126 3.52 12.90 6.43
CA ILE A 126 3.74 12.65 4.99
C ILE A 126 4.43 11.29 4.78
N LEU A 127 5.46 11.00 5.57
CA LEU A 127 6.19 9.73 5.44
C LEU A 127 5.33 8.54 5.84
N GLY A 128 4.47 8.68 6.85
CA GLY A 128 3.46 7.68 7.19
C GLY A 128 2.53 7.39 6.01
N ALA A 129 2.02 8.43 5.35
CA ALA A 129 1.19 8.27 4.17
C ALA A 129 1.94 7.61 3.00
N VAL A 130 3.18 8.04 2.72
CA VAL A 130 4.05 7.45 1.69
C VAL A 130 4.28 5.96 1.97
N THR A 131 4.57 5.60 3.23
CA THR A 131 4.73 4.20 3.64
C THR A 131 3.45 3.40 3.38
N GLY A 132 2.30 3.97 3.75
CA GLY A 132 1.00 3.32 3.60
C GLY A 132 0.54 3.12 2.16
N VAL A 133 0.97 3.94 1.20
CA VAL A 133 0.59 3.80 -0.21
C VAL A 133 1.71 3.17 -1.06
N GLY A 134 2.95 3.15 -0.57
CA GLY A 134 4.15 2.81 -1.34
C GLY A 134 4.10 1.39 -1.92
N GLY A 135 3.78 0.39 -1.10
CA GLY A 135 3.71 -1.00 -1.54
C GLY A 135 2.67 -1.23 -2.64
N GLY A 136 1.47 -0.64 -2.49
CA GLY A 136 0.43 -0.69 -3.51
C GLY A 136 0.81 0.02 -4.80
N THR A 137 1.51 1.13 -4.69
CA THR A 137 2.02 1.90 -5.85
C THR A 137 3.04 1.09 -6.64
N LEU A 138 4.02 0.46 -5.97
CA LEU A 138 5.01 -0.40 -6.62
C LEU A 138 4.33 -1.59 -7.32
N ARG A 139 3.37 -2.22 -6.68
CA ARG A 139 2.57 -3.30 -7.27
C ARG A 139 1.89 -2.84 -8.55
N ASP A 140 1.17 -1.71 -8.51
CA ASP A 140 0.41 -1.20 -9.64
C ASP A 140 1.34 -0.88 -10.82
N VAL A 141 2.51 -0.28 -10.55
CA VAL A 141 3.54 0.02 -11.56
C VAL A 141 4.08 -1.27 -12.21
N LEU A 142 4.41 -2.30 -11.42
CA LEU A 142 4.89 -3.57 -11.94
C LEU A 142 3.85 -4.31 -12.79
N LEU A 143 2.57 -4.10 -12.50
CA LEU A 143 1.46 -4.63 -13.32
C LEU A 143 1.17 -3.77 -14.56
N GLY A 144 1.94 -2.72 -14.83
CA GLY A 144 1.69 -1.78 -15.93
C GLY A 144 0.40 -0.98 -15.77
N GLN A 145 -0.10 -0.85 -14.56
CA GLN A 145 -1.32 -0.10 -14.24
C GLN A 145 -0.97 1.30 -13.73
N ILE A 146 -1.83 2.27 -14.02
CA ILE A 146 -1.70 3.58 -13.41
C ILE A 146 -1.96 3.42 -11.91
N PRO A 147 -1.02 3.83 -11.03
CA PRO A 147 -1.17 3.68 -9.60
C PRO A 147 -2.50 4.21 -9.06
N SER A 148 -3.15 3.41 -8.22
CA SER A 148 -4.45 3.77 -7.63
C SER A 148 -4.42 5.07 -6.85
N VAL A 149 -3.25 5.46 -6.32
CA VAL A 149 -3.05 6.75 -5.63
C VAL A 149 -3.26 7.96 -6.53
N LEU A 150 -3.04 7.82 -7.83
CA LEU A 150 -3.21 8.87 -8.83
C LEU A 150 -4.63 8.91 -9.43
N GLN A 151 -5.33 7.77 -9.40
CA GLN A 151 -6.65 7.65 -10.04
C GLN A 151 -7.81 7.95 -9.10
N ARG A 152 -7.66 7.64 -7.82
CA ARG A 152 -8.74 7.72 -6.82
C ARG A 152 -8.39 8.80 -5.81
N GLY A 153 -9.07 9.94 -5.90
CA GLY A 153 -8.74 11.16 -5.12
C GLY A 153 -8.76 11.00 -3.59
N LEU A 154 -9.48 10.00 -3.07
CA LEU A 154 -9.50 9.69 -1.63
C LEU A 154 -8.56 8.54 -1.26
N TYR A 155 -7.58 8.18 -2.12
CA TYR A 155 -6.72 7.04 -1.86
C TYR A 155 -5.65 7.31 -0.78
N ALA A 156 -5.05 8.49 -0.78
CA ALA A 156 -4.02 8.87 0.20
C ALA A 156 -4.61 9.47 1.50
N ILE A 157 -5.82 10.04 1.45
CA ILE A 157 -6.45 10.71 2.60
C ILE A 157 -6.59 9.78 3.82
N PRO A 158 -7.05 8.53 3.71
CA PRO A 158 -7.10 7.60 4.84
C PRO A 158 -5.74 7.38 5.50
N ALA A 159 -4.67 7.24 4.70
CA ALA A 159 -3.31 7.08 5.22
C ALA A 159 -2.81 8.33 5.94
N LEU A 160 -3.05 9.51 5.35
CA LEU A 160 -2.73 10.80 5.99
C LEU A 160 -3.47 10.97 7.32
N SER A 161 -4.76 10.58 7.38
CA SER A 161 -5.55 10.65 8.62
C SER A 161 -4.99 9.75 9.70
N ALA A 162 -4.65 8.49 9.38
CA ALA A 162 -4.04 7.57 10.34
C ALA A 162 -2.67 8.08 10.82
N ALA A 163 -1.84 8.57 9.91
CA ALA A 163 -0.54 9.13 10.26
C ALA A 163 -0.68 10.38 11.15
N ALA A 164 -1.65 11.26 10.86
CA ALA A 164 -1.92 12.45 11.68
C ALA A 164 -2.41 12.08 13.10
N ILE A 165 -3.34 11.12 13.21
CA ILE A 165 -3.80 10.60 14.50
C ILE A 165 -2.62 10.03 15.29
N THR A 166 -1.78 9.23 14.66
CA THR A 166 -0.58 8.64 15.28
C THR A 166 0.37 9.70 15.80
N VAL A 167 0.72 10.69 14.97
CA VAL A 167 1.64 11.78 15.35
C VAL A 167 1.04 12.61 16.49
N THR A 168 -0.25 12.89 16.47
CA THR A 168 -0.94 13.63 17.54
C THR A 168 -0.93 12.84 18.84
N ALA A 169 -1.26 11.55 18.82
CA ALA A 169 -1.23 10.68 19.98
C ALA A 169 0.18 10.56 20.58
N MET A 170 1.21 10.45 19.75
CA MET A 170 2.60 10.41 20.20
C MET A 170 3.00 11.73 20.88
N ARG A 171 2.63 12.88 20.31
CA ARG A 171 2.94 14.20 20.88
C ARG A 171 2.18 14.45 22.18
N ALA A 172 0.96 13.96 22.29
CA ALA A 172 0.16 14.04 23.51
C ALA A 172 0.61 13.05 24.60
N GLY A 173 1.55 12.16 24.33
CA GLY A 173 2.04 11.16 25.29
C GLY A 173 1.08 9.99 25.53
N ILE A 174 0.02 9.83 24.73
CA ILE A 174 -1.01 8.78 24.87
C ILE A 174 -0.88 7.67 23.82
N TYR A 175 0.26 7.62 23.10
CA TYR A 175 0.48 6.59 22.10
C TYR A 175 0.73 5.23 22.74
N GLY A 176 -0.04 4.25 22.32
CA GLY A 176 0.04 2.85 22.75
C GLY A 176 -0.79 1.97 21.84
N PRO A 177 -0.95 0.66 22.16
CA PRO A 177 -1.75 -0.25 21.35
C PRO A 177 -3.16 0.24 21.01
N PRO A 178 -3.94 0.82 21.96
CA PRO A 178 -5.28 1.30 21.65
C PRO A 178 -5.28 2.51 20.70
N ALA A 179 -4.32 3.44 20.83
CA ALA A 179 -4.21 4.58 19.94
C ALA A 179 -3.79 4.16 18.53
N ALA A 180 -2.85 3.21 18.41
CA ALA A 180 -2.45 2.62 17.14
C ALA A 180 -3.62 1.90 16.46
N ALA A 181 -4.37 1.06 17.21
CA ALA A 181 -5.55 0.37 16.70
C ALA A 181 -6.64 1.37 16.24
N GLY A 182 -6.88 2.42 17.01
CA GLY A 182 -7.81 3.49 16.65
C GLY A 182 -7.41 4.21 15.35
N ALA A 183 -6.13 4.49 15.15
CA ALA A 183 -5.62 5.11 13.93
C ALA A 183 -5.76 4.18 12.71
N VAL A 184 -5.44 2.88 12.86
CA VAL A 184 -5.65 1.86 11.81
C VAL A 184 -7.12 1.75 11.45
N LEU A 185 -8.00 1.67 12.47
CA LEU A 185 -9.45 1.58 12.28
C LEU A 185 -10.00 2.82 11.58
N ALA A 186 -9.56 4.01 11.93
CA ALA A 186 -9.94 5.25 11.26
C ALA A 186 -9.56 5.22 9.77
N CYS A 187 -8.33 4.81 9.43
CA CYS A 187 -7.91 4.62 8.04
C CYS A 187 -8.84 3.64 7.30
N PHE A 188 -9.08 2.49 7.92
CA PHE A 188 -9.92 1.43 7.35
C PHE A 188 -11.34 1.93 7.09
N LEU A 189 -11.98 2.55 8.09
CA LEU A 189 -13.34 3.05 7.96
C LEU A 189 -13.46 4.15 6.91
N ILE A 190 -12.57 5.15 6.91
CA ILE A 190 -12.56 6.22 5.90
C ILE A 190 -12.44 5.61 4.50
N ARG A 191 -11.57 4.60 4.33
CA ARG A 191 -11.39 3.95 3.03
C ARG A 191 -12.62 3.15 2.60
N VAL A 192 -13.19 2.34 3.50
CA VAL A 192 -14.38 1.52 3.20
C VAL A 192 -15.58 2.41 2.90
N LEU A 193 -15.80 3.44 3.70
CA LEU A 193 -16.89 4.41 3.46
C LEU A 193 -16.66 5.18 2.15
N GLY A 194 -15.42 5.60 1.88
CA GLY A 194 -15.05 6.25 0.61
C GLY A 194 -15.37 5.40 -0.61
N VAL A 195 -15.13 4.08 -0.53
CA VAL A 195 -15.47 3.14 -1.61
C VAL A 195 -16.98 2.90 -1.68
N ARG A 196 -17.65 2.72 -0.53
CA ARG A 196 -19.09 2.43 -0.46
C ARG A 196 -19.94 3.57 -1.00
N TYR A 197 -19.54 4.81 -0.74
CA TYR A 197 -20.29 6.01 -1.15
C TYR A 197 -19.73 6.64 -2.43
N ASP A 198 -18.81 5.96 -3.14
CA ASP A 198 -18.13 6.45 -4.36
C ASP A 198 -17.61 7.89 -4.21
N LEU A 199 -17.07 8.19 -3.03
CA LEU A 199 -16.51 9.50 -2.73
C LEU A 199 -15.20 9.69 -3.51
N ASN A 200 -15.30 10.29 -4.69
CA ASN A 200 -14.16 10.62 -5.52
C ASN A 200 -13.82 12.11 -5.42
N ALA A 201 -12.53 12.46 -5.40
CA ALA A 201 -12.11 13.85 -5.52
C ALA A 201 -12.59 14.41 -6.87
N ARG A 202 -12.88 15.71 -6.91
CA ARG A 202 -13.36 16.39 -8.11
C ARG A 202 -12.35 16.23 -9.26
N ARG A 203 -12.78 15.63 -10.36
CA ARG A 203 -12.00 15.61 -11.60
C ARG A 203 -12.06 17.01 -12.25
N PRO A 204 -10.98 17.45 -12.93
CA PRO A 204 -10.99 18.68 -13.70
C PRO A 204 -12.17 18.70 -14.67
N ARG A 205 -12.80 19.88 -14.83
CA ARG A 205 -14.03 20.07 -15.63
C ARG A 205 -13.89 19.56 -17.08
N ASN A 206 -12.68 19.59 -17.63
CA ASN A 206 -12.36 19.15 -18.99
C ASN A 206 -12.44 17.63 -19.20
N GLN A 207 -12.27 16.83 -18.14
CA GLN A 207 -12.37 15.37 -18.22
C GLN A 207 -13.77 14.83 -17.96
N ARG A 208 -14.70 15.65 -17.49
CA ARG A 208 -16.11 15.26 -17.25
C ARG A 208 -16.91 15.08 -18.53
N ASN A 209 -16.46 15.66 -19.63
CA ASN A 209 -17.14 15.62 -20.93
C ASN A 209 -16.46 14.71 -21.95
N ALA A 210 -15.38 14.01 -21.59
CA ALA A 210 -14.77 13.02 -22.46
C ALA A 210 -15.63 11.75 -22.49
N PRO A 211 -16.05 11.26 -23.68
CA PRO A 211 -16.79 10.02 -23.78
C PRO A 211 -15.96 8.85 -23.21
N ALA A 212 -16.62 7.93 -22.50
CA ALA A 212 -16.04 6.81 -21.78
C ALA A 212 -15.23 5.79 -22.60
N GLY A 213 -14.81 6.14 -23.81
CA GLY A 213 -14.06 5.31 -24.76
C GLY A 213 -12.76 5.91 -25.29
N ALA A 214 -12.45 7.18 -25.00
CA ALA A 214 -11.34 7.89 -25.65
C ALA A 214 -9.91 7.51 -25.15
N GLY A 215 -9.80 6.58 -24.19
CA GLY A 215 -8.51 6.17 -23.59
C GLY A 215 -7.94 4.84 -24.11
N ARG A 216 -8.55 4.21 -25.10
CA ARG A 216 -8.08 2.93 -25.67
C ARG A 216 -7.61 3.06 -27.12
N THR A 217 -6.88 4.07 -27.47
CA THR A 217 -6.04 4.02 -28.66
C THR A 217 -4.79 3.23 -28.29
N LYS A 218 -4.76 1.95 -28.66
CA LYS A 218 -3.50 1.19 -28.83
C LYS A 218 -2.58 2.09 -29.65
N ALA A 219 -1.44 2.48 -29.08
CA ALA A 219 -0.30 2.89 -29.86
C ALA A 219 0.15 1.67 -30.65
N GLU A 220 -0.38 1.47 -31.83
CA GLU A 220 0.23 0.64 -32.87
C GLU A 220 1.51 1.35 -33.27
N VAL A 221 2.62 0.94 -32.70
CA VAL A 221 3.95 1.23 -33.24
C VAL A 221 4.03 0.47 -34.56
N PRO A 222 4.15 1.16 -35.70
CA PRO A 222 4.38 0.48 -36.97
C PRO A 222 5.76 -0.17 -36.89
N VAL A 223 5.82 -1.50 -36.82
CA VAL A 223 7.06 -2.24 -37.09
C VAL A 223 7.34 -2.09 -38.56
N ALA A 224 8.27 -1.19 -38.91
CA ALA A 224 8.83 -1.11 -40.24
C ALA A 224 9.61 -2.41 -40.49
N VAL A 225 9.09 -3.25 -41.37
CA VAL A 225 9.81 -4.40 -41.93
C VAL A 225 10.78 -3.83 -42.96
N PRO A 226 12.12 -3.98 -42.82
CA PRO A 226 13.06 -3.65 -43.89
C PRO A 226 12.87 -4.62 -45.02
N GLY A 227 12.64 -4.08 -46.23
CA GLY A 227 12.35 -4.83 -47.41
C GLY A 227 13.47 -5.77 -47.82
N ALA A 228 13.03 -6.90 -48.34
CA ALA A 228 13.84 -7.81 -49.17
C ALA A 228 14.17 -7.14 -50.50
N SER A 229 15.43 -7.11 -50.84
CA SER A 229 15.95 -7.03 -52.19
C SER A 229 17.16 -7.93 -52.29
#